data_54b9260e25a31ebeffafa16226b18941
#
_entry.id   54b9260e25a31ebeffafa16226b18941
#
_cell.length_a   1.000
_cell.length_b   1.000
_cell.length_c   1.000
_cell.angle_alpha   90.00
_cell.angle_beta   90.00
_cell.angle_gamma   90.00
#
_symmetry.space_group_name_H-M   'P 1'
#
loop_
_entity.id
_entity.type
_entity.pdbx_description
1 polymer ?
#
loop_
_entity_poly.entity_id
_entity_poly.type
_entity_poly.pdbx_seq_one_letter_code
_entity_poly.pdbx_strand_id
1 'polypeptide(L)'
;TQGMAALWGSATKKLIGAGVDSPRLTRDLAVLVGHHDVPVRSVSVGDGRASEQISWQRRLILEAADIRSIATGTALMLASGTRPALLDLEPWNARPDAARIDAARLRAEAAIQRAAQASAHGHGHPAADTAAGSP
;
A
#
# COMPACT_ATOMS: atom_id res chain seq x y z
N THR A 1 17.25 0.42 6.96
CA THR A 1 16.51 1.01 5.82
C THR A 1 16.92 0.50 4.44
N GLN A 2 18.07 -0.15 4.29
CA GLN A 2 18.47 -0.77 3.01
C GLN A 2 17.53 -1.93 2.58
N GLY A 3 17.03 -2.72 3.53
CA GLY A 3 16.09 -3.82 3.23
C GLY A 3 14.77 -3.39 2.60
N MET A 4 14.23 -2.23 3.00
CA MET A 4 12.98 -1.70 2.45
C MET A 4 13.14 -1.28 0.97
N ALA A 5 14.27 -0.67 0.61
CA ALA A 5 14.57 -0.29 -0.77
C ALA A 5 14.71 -1.52 -1.69
N ALA A 6 15.34 -2.59 -1.19
CA ALA A 6 15.46 -3.85 -1.91
C ALA A 6 14.11 -4.54 -2.12
N LEU A 7 13.26 -4.61 -1.08
CA LEU A 7 11.90 -5.13 -1.19
C LEU A 7 11.05 -4.33 -2.17
N TRP A 8 11.15 -3.00 -2.12
CA TRP A 8 10.46 -2.12 -3.05
C TRP A 8 10.88 -2.34 -4.49
N GLY A 9 12.19 -2.48 -4.73
CA GLY A 9 12.74 -2.74 -6.07
C GLY A 9 12.36 -4.09 -6.64
N SER A 10 12.30 -5.15 -5.82
CA SER A 10 11.99 -6.51 -6.24
C SER A 10 10.50 -6.81 -6.36
N ALA A 11 9.64 -5.99 -5.77
CA ALA A 11 8.19 -6.19 -5.83
C ALA A 11 7.66 -5.97 -7.25
N THR A 12 7.12 -7.03 -7.85
CA THR A 12 6.51 -6.98 -9.19
C THR A 12 5.13 -6.35 -9.21
N LYS A 13 4.45 -6.32 -8.06
CA LYS A 13 3.15 -5.68 -7.86
C LYS A 13 3.24 -4.78 -6.63
N LYS A 14 2.75 -3.56 -6.77
CA LYS A 14 2.71 -2.54 -5.71
C LYS A 14 1.30 -2.00 -5.60
N LEU A 15 0.76 -1.99 -4.40
CA LEU A 15 -0.52 -1.36 -4.08
C LEU A 15 -0.24 -0.17 -3.15
N ILE A 16 -0.68 1.00 -3.57
CA ILE A 16 -0.51 2.25 -2.85
C ILE A 16 -1.89 2.75 -2.47
N GLY A 17 -2.23 2.66 -1.20
CA GLY A 17 -3.51 3.18 -0.66
C GLY A 17 -3.46 4.66 -0.32
N ALA A 18 -4.55 5.15 0.26
CA ALA A 18 -4.66 6.50 0.80
C ALA A 18 -3.64 6.78 1.91
N GLY A 19 -3.33 8.05 2.14
CA GLY A 19 -2.50 8.50 3.26
C GLY A 19 -0.99 8.51 2.99
N VAL A 20 -0.57 8.45 1.74
CA VAL A 20 0.85 8.64 1.38
C VAL A 20 1.23 10.10 1.57
N ASP A 21 2.08 10.35 2.57
CA ASP A 21 2.47 11.71 3.00
C ASP A 21 3.89 12.11 2.55
N SER A 22 4.74 11.16 2.19
CA SER A 22 6.12 11.42 1.78
C SER A 22 6.21 12.11 0.42
N PRO A 23 6.73 13.38 0.34
CA PRO A 23 6.88 14.10 -0.93
C PRO A 23 7.85 13.45 -1.91
N ARG A 24 8.82 12.69 -1.39
CA ARG A 24 9.76 11.94 -2.23
C ARG A 24 9.04 10.75 -2.86
N LEU A 25 8.35 9.96 -2.04
CA LEU A 25 7.64 8.76 -2.53
C LEU A 25 6.57 9.12 -3.55
N THR A 26 5.78 10.18 -3.31
CA THR A 26 4.74 10.59 -4.27
C THR A 26 5.31 11.04 -5.61
N ARG A 27 6.46 11.72 -5.63
CA ARG A 27 7.16 12.07 -6.87
C ARG A 27 7.70 10.83 -7.59
N ASP A 28 8.33 9.91 -6.87
CA ASP A 28 8.85 8.66 -7.44
C ASP A 28 7.70 7.83 -8.03
N LEU A 29 6.55 7.78 -7.36
CA LEU A 29 5.34 7.12 -7.86
C LEU A 29 4.78 7.81 -9.10
N ALA A 30 4.71 9.14 -9.15
CA ALA A 30 4.25 9.88 -10.32
C ALA A 30 5.10 9.57 -11.57
N VAL A 31 6.42 9.47 -11.40
CA VAL A 31 7.34 9.06 -12.46
C VAL A 31 7.09 7.59 -12.89
N LEU A 32 6.84 6.69 -11.94
CA LEU A 32 6.54 5.28 -12.22
C LEU A 32 5.21 5.08 -12.95
N VAL A 33 4.19 5.90 -12.65
CA VAL A 33 2.91 5.93 -13.38
C VAL A 33 3.13 6.32 -14.83
N GLY A 34 4.04 7.26 -15.09
CA GLY A 34 4.47 7.66 -16.41
C GLY A 34 3.81 8.93 -16.93
N HIS A 35 3.97 9.16 -18.21
CA HIS A 35 3.56 10.36 -18.91
C HIS A 35 2.59 10.02 -20.05
N HIS A 36 1.82 11.03 -20.47
CA HIS A 36 1.01 11.01 -21.67
C HIS A 36 1.17 12.34 -22.40
N ASP A 37 0.91 12.33 -23.70
CA ASP A 37 0.96 13.51 -24.53
C ASP A 37 -0.44 14.15 -24.59
N VAL A 38 -0.52 15.43 -24.22
CA VAL A 38 -1.77 16.22 -24.22
C VAL A 38 -1.67 17.27 -25.33
N PRO A 39 -2.67 17.38 -26.22
CA PRO A 39 -2.71 18.46 -27.18
C PRO A 39 -3.02 19.78 -26.45
N VAL A 40 -2.16 20.76 -26.64
CA VAL A 40 -2.35 22.13 -26.15
C VAL A 40 -2.62 23.03 -27.35
N ARG A 41 -3.77 23.67 -27.31
CA ARG A 41 -4.19 24.61 -28.34
C ARG A 41 -3.80 26.02 -27.91
N SER A 42 -3.00 26.70 -28.71
CA SER A 42 -2.67 28.12 -28.54
C SER A 42 -3.29 28.91 -29.67
N VAL A 43 -4.01 29.98 -29.31
CA VAL A 43 -4.57 30.91 -30.27
C VAL A 43 -3.84 32.23 -30.14
N SER A 44 -3.18 32.67 -31.19
CA SER A 44 -2.59 34.00 -31.25
C SER A 44 -3.44 34.89 -32.17
N VAL A 45 -3.79 36.08 -31.68
CA VAL A 45 -4.50 37.08 -32.45
C VAL A 45 -3.55 38.23 -32.73
N GLY A 46 -3.19 38.43 -33.99
CA GLY A 46 -2.35 39.56 -34.47
C GLY A 46 -2.86 40.07 -35.79
N ASP A 47 -2.86 41.38 -35.98
CA ASP A 47 -3.26 42.10 -37.22
C ASP A 47 -4.60 41.65 -37.86
N GLY A 48 -5.60 41.36 -36.98
CA GLY A 48 -6.94 40.96 -37.44
C GLY A 48 -7.04 39.52 -37.93
N ARG A 49 -5.97 38.72 -37.83
CA ARG A 49 -5.97 37.28 -38.14
C ARG A 49 -5.71 36.45 -36.89
N ALA A 50 -6.60 35.47 -36.66
CA ALA A 50 -6.38 34.46 -35.66
C ALA A 50 -5.58 33.30 -36.25
N SER A 51 -4.45 32.96 -35.66
CA SER A 51 -3.73 31.72 -35.97
C SER A 51 -3.87 30.76 -34.84
N GLU A 52 -4.19 29.53 -35.15
CA GLU A 52 -4.33 28.43 -34.23
C GLU A 52 -3.15 27.48 -34.36
N GLN A 53 -2.47 27.18 -33.26
CA GLN A 53 -1.38 26.23 -33.23
C GLN A 53 -1.70 25.13 -32.22
N ILE A 54 -1.61 23.88 -32.65
CA ILE A 54 -1.70 22.70 -31.78
C ILE A 54 -0.29 22.21 -31.52
N SER A 55 0.11 22.15 -30.25
CA SER A 55 1.37 21.56 -29.80
C SER A 55 1.09 20.40 -28.84
N TRP A 56 1.93 19.37 -28.89
CA TRP A 56 1.83 18.25 -27.98
C TRP A 56 2.76 18.47 -26.79
N GLN A 57 2.19 18.41 -25.57
CA GLN A 57 2.95 18.54 -24.34
C GLN A 57 2.91 17.22 -23.58
N ARG A 58 4.08 16.77 -23.17
CA ARG A 58 4.22 15.61 -22.30
C ARG A 58 3.89 15.99 -20.86
N ARG A 59 2.87 15.35 -20.28
CA ARG A 59 2.44 15.57 -18.90
C ARG A 59 2.43 14.25 -18.12
N LEU A 60 2.61 14.33 -16.81
CA LEU A 60 2.40 13.19 -15.91
C LEU A 60 0.93 12.74 -15.99
N ILE A 61 0.69 11.44 -15.99
CA ILE A 61 -0.66 10.85 -15.92
C ILE A 61 -1.29 11.15 -14.56
N LEU A 62 -0.50 11.03 -13.49
CA LEU A 62 -0.86 11.44 -12.12
C LEU A 62 0.26 12.29 -11.55
N GLU A 63 -0.07 13.43 -11.02
CA GLU A 63 0.89 14.27 -10.30
C GLU A 63 1.05 13.80 -8.85
N ALA A 64 2.11 14.26 -8.18
CA ALA A 64 2.33 13.95 -6.77
C ALA A 64 1.16 14.38 -5.86
N ALA A 65 0.45 15.45 -6.25
CA ALA A 65 -0.74 15.93 -5.56
C ALA A 65 -1.91 14.95 -5.69
N ASP A 66 -2.12 14.38 -6.89
CA ASP A 66 -3.17 13.40 -7.14
C ASP A 66 -2.96 12.13 -6.32
N ILE A 67 -1.70 11.66 -6.24
CA ILE A 67 -1.34 10.49 -5.43
C ILE A 67 -1.59 10.72 -3.94
N ARG A 68 -1.31 11.93 -3.44
CA ARG A 68 -1.60 12.29 -2.05
C ARG A 68 -3.09 12.38 -1.74
N SER A 69 -3.89 12.73 -2.73
CA SER A 69 -5.35 12.90 -2.61
C SER A 69 -6.15 11.61 -2.89
N ILE A 70 -5.49 10.47 -3.07
CA ILE A 70 -6.17 9.17 -3.22
C ILE A 70 -7.11 8.97 -2.04
N ALA A 71 -8.39 8.76 -2.33
CA ALA A 71 -9.43 8.60 -1.32
C ALA A 71 -9.28 7.27 -0.56
N THR A 72 -9.72 7.27 0.69
CA THR A 72 -9.85 6.03 1.47
C THR A 72 -10.78 5.06 0.74
N GLY A 73 -10.40 3.79 0.65
CA GLY A 73 -11.13 2.78 -0.14
C GLY A 73 -10.68 2.66 -1.60
N THR A 74 -9.71 3.50 -2.02
CA THR A 74 -9.09 3.40 -3.35
C THR A 74 -7.60 3.08 -3.22
N ALA A 75 -7.03 2.35 -4.18
CA ALA A 75 -5.60 2.11 -4.27
C ALA A 75 -5.10 2.26 -5.70
N LEU A 76 -3.91 2.82 -5.85
CA LEU A 76 -3.15 2.81 -7.08
C LEU A 76 -2.38 1.49 -7.17
N MET A 77 -2.64 0.71 -8.21
CA MET A 77 -1.90 -0.51 -8.53
C MET A 77 -0.86 -0.24 -9.61
N LEU A 78 0.38 -0.59 -9.30
CA LEU A 78 1.49 -0.65 -10.24
C LEU A 78 1.95 -2.10 -10.35
N ALA A 79 1.93 -2.66 -11.56
CA ALA A 79 2.44 -4.00 -11.81
C ALA A 79 3.35 -4.02 -13.04
N SER A 80 4.43 -4.80 -12.96
CA SER A 80 5.40 -4.90 -14.04
C SER A 80 4.74 -5.42 -15.31
N GLY A 81 4.96 -4.73 -16.43
CA GLY A 81 4.41 -5.12 -17.74
C GLY A 81 2.94 -4.75 -17.98
N THR A 82 2.30 -4.02 -17.05
CA THR A 82 0.93 -3.55 -17.21
C THR A 82 0.82 -2.03 -17.01
N ARG A 83 -0.28 -1.46 -17.48
CA ARG A 83 -0.59 -0.05 -17.20
C ARG A 83 -0.99 0.12 -15.74
N PRO A 84 -0.65 1.25 -15.12
CA PRO A 84 -1.17 1.62 -13.81
C PRO A 84 -2.70 1.63 -13.79
N ALA A 85 -3.30 1.23 -12.67
CA ALA A 85 -4.74 1.24 -12.50
C ALA A 85 -5.13 1.75 -11.11
N LEU A 86 -6.25 2.47 -11.03
CA LEU A 86 -6.92 2.76 -9.76
C LEU A 86 -7.92 1.64 -9.48
N LEU A 87 -7.90 1.13 -8.26
CA LEU A 87 -8.74 0.05 -7.79
C LEU A 87 -9.65 0.55 -6.67
N ASP A 88 -10.91 0.20 -6.73
CA ASP A 88 -11.80 0.33 -5.58
C ASP A 88 -11.60 -0.88 -4.66
N LEU A 89 -11.33 -0.61 -3.39
CA LEU A 89 -11.09 -1.63 -2.37
C LEU A 89 -12.39 -1.91 -1.63
N GLU A 90 -12.93 -3.10 -1.83
CA GLU A 90 -14.07 -3.55 -1.03
C GLU A 90 -13.60 -4.03 0.34
N PRO A 91 -14.08 -3.45 1.46
CA PRO A 91 -13.75 -3.90 2.80
C PRO A 91 -14.19 -5.35 3.01
N TRP A 92 -13.34 -6.17 3.62
CA TRP A 92 -13.65 -7.58 3.85
C TRP A 92 -14.96 -7.81 4.64
N ASN A 93 -15.29 -6.88 5.54
CA ASN A 93 -16.51 -6.94 6.36
C ASN A 93 -17.80 -6.57 5.61
N ALA A 94 -17.71 -6.02 4.40
CA ALA A 94 -18.83 -5.78 3.52
C ALA A 94 -19.11 -6.96 2.57
N ARG A 95 -18.22 -7.97 2.54
CA ARG A 95 -18.32 -9.10 1.62
C ARG A 95 -19.28 -10.18 2.15
N PRO A 96 -19.90 -10.98 1.27
CA PRO A 96 -20.79 -12.09 1.67
C PRO A 96 -20.13 -13.14 2.58
N ASP A 97 -18.80 -13.28 2.49
CA ASP A 97 -18.02 -14.23 3.29
C ASP A 97 -17.46 -13.63 4.59
N ALA A 98 -17.81 -12.39 4.94
CA ALA A 98 -17.34 -11.68 6.13
C ALA A 98 -17.51 -12.48 7.43
N ALA A 99 -18.69 -13.06 7.63
CA ALA A 99 -18.97 -13.86 8.82
C ALA A 99 -18.07 -15.09 8.94
N ARG A 100 -17.74 -15.73 7.82
CA ARG A 100 -16.84 -16.89 7.78
C ARG A 100 -15.40 -16.48 8.12
N ILE A 101 -14.95 -15.33 7.60
CA ILE A 101 -13.62 -14.77 7.86
C ILE A 101 -13.50 -14.39 9.33
N ASP A 102 -14.52 -13.72 9.90
CA ASP A 102 -14.52 -13.31 11.31
C ASP A 102 -14.51 -14.52 12.24
N ALA A 103 -15.29 -15.55 11.97
CA ALA A 103 -15.27 -16.79 12.73
C ALA A 103 -13.90 -17.51 12.65
N ALA A 104 -13.20 -17.43 11.51
CA ALA A 104 -11.85 -17.97 11.36
C ALA A 104 -10.83 -17.16 12.18
N ARG A 105 -10.94 -15.84 12.18
CA ARG A 105 -10.10 -14.93 12.97
C ARG A 105 -10.25 -15.22 14.47
N LEU A 106 -11.48 -15.29 14.99
CA LEU A 106 -11.73 -15.58 16.40
C LEU A 106 -11.18 -16.95 16.81
N ARG A 107 -11.30 -17.97 15.96
CA ARG A 107 -10.70 -19.28 16.24
C ARG A 107 -9.18 -19.23 16.31
N ALA A 108 -8.53 -18.48 15.41
CA ALA A 108 -7.09 -18.32 15.38
C ALA A 108 -6.59 -17.57 16.63
N GLU A 109 -7.26 -16.49 17.02
CA GLU A 109 -6.97 -15.72 18.23
C GLU A 109 -7.08 -16.59 19.49
N ALA A 110 -8.16 -17.36 19.61
CA ALA A 110 -8.36 -18.28 20.74
C ALA A 110 -7.29 -19.39 20.77
N ALA A 111 -6.81 -19.86 19.61
CA ALA A 111 -5.72 -20.84 19.54
C ALA A 111 -4.39 -20.24 20.01
N ILE A 112 -4.08 -19.01 19.61
CA ILE A 112 -2.88 -18.29 20.03
C ILE A 112 -2.90 -18.06 21.55
N GLN A 113 -4.03 -17.61 22.08
CA GLN A 113 -4.18 -17.37 23.53
C GLN A 113 -4.00 -18.66 24.34
N ARG A 114 -4.59 -19.78 23.90
CA ARG A 114 -4.41 -21.08 24.54
C ARG A 114 -2.94 -21.55 24.52
N ALA A 115 -2.26 -21.36 23.39
CA ALA A 115 -0.85 -21.70 23.25
C ALA A 115 0.03 -20.85 24.20
N ALA A 116 -0.24 -19.54 24.29
CA ALA A 116 0.48 -18.65 25.18
C ALA A 116 0.28 -19.02 26.65
N GLN A 117 -0.96 -19.36 27.06
CA GLN A 117 -1.26 -19.82 28.43
C GLN A 117 -0.56 -21.15 28.73
N ALA A 118 -0.58 -22.10 27.82
CA ALA A 118 0.13 -23.38 28.00
C ALA A 118 1.64 -23.18 28.18
N SER A 119 2.24 -22.28 27.41
CA SER A 119 3.66 -21.94 27.55
C SER A 119 3.98 -21.28 28.89
N ALA A 120 3.10 -20.39 29.37
CA ALA A 120 3.26 -19.75 30.69
C ALA A 120 3.22 -20.73 31.84
N HIS A 121 2.38 -21.77 31.77
CA HIS A 121 2.27 -22.79 32.81
C HIS A 121 3.40 -23.83 32.75
N GLY A 122 4.00 -24.04 31.56
CA GLY A 122 5.09 -25.00 31.36
C GLY A 122 6.46 -24.54 31.91
N HIS A 123 6.61 -23.29 32.31
CA HIS A 123 7.84 -22.72 32.88
C HIS A 123 7.80 -22.63 34.41
N GLY A 124 6.84 -23.29 35.09
CA GLY A 124 6.85 -23.50 36.54
C GLY A 124 8.01 -24.42 36.89
N HIS A 125 9.10 -23.84 37.34
CA HIS A 125 10.32 -24.47 37.87
C HIS A 125 9.99 -25.54 38.90
N PRO A 126 10.48 -26.78 38.78
CA PRO A 126 10.46 -27.70 39.92
C PRO A 126 11.42 -27.15 40.98
N ALA A 127 10.89 -26.78 42.11
CA ALA A 127 11.69 -26.41 43.27
C ALA A 127 12.70 -27.54 43.56
N ALA A 128 13.96 -27.17 43.61
CA ALA A 128 15.03 -28.02 44.07
C ALA A 128 14.81 -28.32 45.54
N ASP A 129 14.34 -29.53 45.85
CA ASP A 129 14.36 -30.09 47.20
C ASP A 129 15.80 -30.50 47.50
N THR A 130 16.57 -29.62 48.09
CA THR A 130 17.87 -29.92 48.68
C THR A 130 17.67 -30.35 50.10
N ALA A 131 17.38 -31.64 50.26
CA ALA A 131 17.39 -32.25 51.56
C ALA A 131 18.83 -32.29 52.11
N ALA A 132 19.02 -31.53 53.17
CA ALA A 132 20.19 -31.63 54.06
C ALA A 132 20.25 -33.03 54.69
N GLY A 133 21.37 -33.63 54.61
CA GLY A 133 21.76 -34.80 55.41
C GLY A 133 23.11 -34.60 56.02
N SER A 134 23.15 -34.27 57.30
CA SER A 134 24.25 -34.52 58.21
C SER A 134 24.10 -35.92 58.81
N PRO A 135 25.09 -36.49 59.48
CA PRO A 135 26.19 -35.92 60.26
C PRO A 135 27.59 -36.24 59.79
#